data_604c379ff5f4c9363fac13a6d1c8691e
#
_entry.id   604c379ff5f4c9363fac13a6d1c8691e
#
_cell.length_a   1.000
_cell.length_b   1.000
_cell.length_c   1.000
_cell.angle_alpha   90.00
_cell.angle_beta   90.00
_cell.angle_gamma   90.00
#
_symmetry.space_group_name_H-M   'P 1'
#
loop_
_entity.id
_entity.type
_entity.pdbx_description
1 polymer ?
#
loop_
_entity_poly.entity_id
_entity_poly.type
_entity_poly.pdbx_seq_one_letter_code
_entity_poly.pdbx_strand_id
1 'polypeptide(L)'
;MSTYSKALSKEVTPQGVRVLSVSPGWVETEAAVALAERVATQAGTDYEGGQRIIMQSLGGIPLGRPARPQEVADLITFLVSPRAGAISGSEHVIDGGTVPTV
;
A
#
# COMPACT_ATOMS: atom_id res chain seq x y z
N MET A 1 10.90 -6.31 1.29
CA MET A 1 10.52 -7.70 1.68
C MET A 1 11.38 -8.14 2.83
N SER A 2 10.82 -8.84 3.79
CA SER A 2 11.60 -9.33 4.92
C SER A 2 12.61 -10.40 4.48
N THR A 3 13.70 -10.52 5.25
CA THR A 3 14.70 -11.56 4.99
C THR A 3 14.10 -12.95 5.04
N TYR A 4 13.19 -13.17 5.99
CA TYR A 4 12.50 -14.47 6.10
C TYR A 4 11.67 -14.78 4.85
N SER A 5 10.85 -13.83 4.40
CA SER A 5 10.02 -14.03 3.21
C SER A 5 10.87 -14.27 1.96
N LYS A 6 11.99 -13.56 1.83
CA LYS A 6 12.90 -13.74 0.69
C LYS A 6 13.55 -15.12 0.72
N ALA A 7 14.02 -15.55 1.88
CA ALA A 7 14.61 -16.87 2.04
C ALA A 7 13.57 -17.97 1.75
N LEU A 8 12.36 -17.82 2.27
CA LEU A 8 11.28 -18.77 2.01
C LEU A 8 10.98 -18.85 0.52
N SER A 9 10.96 -17.72 -0.20
CA SER A 9 10.69 -17.71 -1.64
C SER A 9 11.70 -18.53 -2.40
N LYS A 10 12.98 -18.45 -2.04
CA LYS A 10 14.04 -19.22 -2.69
C LYS A 10 13.91 -20.72 -2.42
N GLU A 11 13.40 -21.07 -1.26
CA GLU A 11 13.22 -22.48 -0.87
C GLU A 11 12.03 -23.13 -1.57
N VAL A 12 10.87 -22.43 -1.61
CA VAL A 12 9.62 -23.06 -2.06
C VAL A 12 9.25 -22.76 -3.51
N THR A 13 9.80 -21.70 -4.12
CA THR A 13 9.47 -21.38 -5.51
C THR A 13 9.82 -22.51 -6.48
N PRO A 14 10.97 -23.23 -6.33
CA PRO A 14 11.23 -24.38 -7.18
C PRO A 14 10.17 -25.48 -7.09
N GLN A 15 9.36 -25.49 -6.04
CA GLN A 15 8.28 -26.46 -5.85
C GLN A 15 6.94 -25.94 -6.38
N GLY A 16 6.93 -24.81 -7.07
CA GLY A 16 5.73 -24.24 -7.66
C GLY A 16 4.96 -23.30 -6.72
N VAL A 17 5.55 -22.88 -5.60
CA VAL A 17 4.93 -21.95 -4.66
C VAL A 17 5.60 -20.59 -4.77
N ARG A 18 4.83 -19.56 -5.06
CA ARG A 18 5.34 -18.18 -5.14
C ARG A 18 5.12 -17.46 -3.81
N VAL A 19 6.10 -16.69 -3.39
CA VAL A 19 6.05 -15.90 -2.16
C VAL A 19 6.26 -14.44 -2.54
N LEU A 20 5.33 -13.60 -2.15
CA LEU A 20 5.29 -12.18 -2.49
C LEU A 20 4.90 -11.38 -1.26
N SER A 21 5.38 -10.15 -1.18
CA SER A 21 4.96 -9.19 -0.16
C SER A 21 4.28 -8.01 -0.82
N VAL A 22 3.24 -7.49 -0.17
CA VAL A 22 2.59 -6.24 -0.57
C VAL A 22 2.70 -5.29 0.62
N SER A 23 3.25 -4.10 0.38
CA SER A 23 3.44 -3.08 1.40
C SER A 23 2.63 -1.85 1.02
N PRO A 24 1.39 -1.71 1.51
CA PRO A 24 0.61 -0.51 1.27
C PRO A 24 1.12 0.63 2.15
N GLY A 25 1.03 1.85 1.62
CA GLY A 25 1.21 3.04 2.43
C GLY A 25 -0.09 3.41 3.13
N TRP A 26 -0.45 4.70 3.12
CA TRP A 26 -1.72 5.12 3.68
C TRP A 26 -2.86 4.74 2.75
N VAL A 27 -3.80 3.94 3.26
CA VAL A 27 -4.95 3.44 2.50
C VAL A 27 -6.23 4.05 3.08
N GLU A 28 -7.14 4.47 2.22
CA GLU A 28 -8.42 5.08 2.60
C GLU A 28 -9.39 4.01 3.11
N THR A 29 -9.07 3.44 4.27
CA THR A 29 -9.94 2.53 5.01
C THR A 29 -11.01 3.30 5.77
N GLU A 30 -11.98 2.61 6.37
CA GLU A 30 -12.99 3.25 7.23
C GLU A 30 -12.34 4.04 8.36
N ALA A 31 -11.30 3.49 8.99
CA ALA A 31 -10.58 4.18 10.06
C ALA A 31 -9.86 5.43 9.54
N ALA A 32 -9.27 5.36 8.35
CA ALA A 32 -8.62 6.53 7.75
C ALA A 32 -9.63 7.62 7.38
N VAL A 33 -10.80 7.25 6.88
CA VAL A 33 -11.90 8.18 6.60
C VAL A 33 -12.35 8.88 7.89
N ALA A 34 -12.57 8.12 8.96
CA ALA A 34 -12.99 8.67 10.24
C ALA A 34 -11.96 9.63 10.83
N LEU A 35 -10.67 9.30 10.69
CA LEU A 35 -9.59 10.20 11.14
C LEU A 35 -9.59 11.50 10.34
N ALA A 36 -9.72 11.41 9.01
CA ALA A 36 -9.75 12.61 8.16
C ALA A 36 -10.95 13.51 8.49
N GLU A 37 -12.10 12.91 8.78
CA GLU A 37 -13.30 13.67 9.19
C GLU A 37 -13.08 14.39 10.52
N ARG A 38 -12.45 13.72 11.50
CA ARG A 38 -12.15 14.35 12.79
C ARG A 38 -11.15 15.50 12.63
N VAL A 39 -10.10 15.30 11.86
CA VAL A 39 -9.10 16.33 11.60
C VAL A 39 -9.74 17.51 10.88
N ALA A 40 -10.60 17.25 9.90
CA ALA A 40 -11.32 18.29 9.19
C ALA A 40 -12.19 19.12 10.12
N THR A 41 -12.93 18.49 11.03
CA THR A 41 -13.78 19.16 12.01
C THR A 41 -12.95 20.04 12.94
N GLN A 42 -11.84 19.52 13.47
CA GLN A 42 -10.96 20.26 14.37
C GLN A 42 -10.30 21.46 13.70
N ALA A 43 -9.96 21.32 12.41
CA ALA A 43 -9.31 22.38 11.64
C ALA A 43 -10.31 23.36 10.99
N GLY A 44 -11.60 23.09 11.08
CA GLY A 44 -12.63 23.93 10.46
C GLY A 44 -12.61 23.86 8.93
N THR A 45 -12.28 22.71 8.36
CA THR A 45 -12.19 22.50 6.92
C THR A 45 -13.05 21.31 6.50
N ASP A 46 -13.04 21.00 5.20
CA ASP A 46 -13.77 19.86 4.66
C ASP A 46 -12.93 18.57 4.73
N TYR A 47 -13.52 17.46 4.27
CA TYR A 47 -12.86 16.16 4.27
C TYR A 47 -11.53 16.18 3.49
N GLU A 48 -11.52 16.82 2.32
CA GLU A 48 -10.30 16.93 1.51
C GLU A 48 -9.21 17.72 2.24
N GLY A 49 -9.60 18.77 2.95
CA GLY A 49 -8.68 19.54 3.79
C GLY A 49 -8.13 18.70 4.93
N GLY A 50 -8.97 17.87 5.56
CA GLY A 50 -8.53 16.91 6.58
C GLY A 50 -7.55 15.90 6.04
N GLN A 51 -7.81 15.32 4.87
CA GLN A 51 -6.88 14.42 4.20
C GLN A 51 -5.54 15.11 3.94
N ARG A 52 -5.59 16.35 3.47
CA ARG A 52 -4.38 17.11 3.14
C ARG A 52 -3.48 17.32 4.35
N ILE A 53 -4.10 17.63 5.50
CA ILE A 53 -3.36 17.77 6.75
C ILE A 53 -2.66 16.49 7.14
N ILE A 54 -3.36 15.36 7.03
CA ILE A 54 -2.78 14.04 7.35
C ILE A 54 -1.63 13.71 6.38
N MET A 55 -1.82 13.91 5.09
CA MET A 55 -0.78 13.67 4.09
C MET A 55 0.47 14.49 4.36
N GLN A 56 0.31 15.77 4.75
CA GLN A 56 1.45 16.62 5.10
C GLN A 56 2.20 16.09 6.32
N SER A 57 1.48 15.55 7.31
CA SER A 57 2.12 14.96 8.50
C SER A 57 2.92 13.70 8.17
N LEU A 58 2.60 13.04 7.07
CA LEU A 58 3.32 11.86 6.56
C LEU A 58 4.46 12.22 5.63
N GLY A 59 4.75 13.50 5.41
CA GLY A 59 5.79 13.95 4.50
C GLY A 59 5.32 14.11 3.06
N GLY A 60 4.01 14.04 2.83
CA GLY A 60 3.41 14.14 1.50
C GLY A 60 3.29 12.78 0.81
N ILE A 61 2.32 12.69 -0.09
CA ILE A 61 2.13 11.53 -0.96
C ILE A 61 2.22 12.05 -2.40
N PRO A 62 3.24 11.68 -3.18
CA PRO A 62 3.42 12.21 -4.55
C PRO A 62 2.18 12.04 -5.44
N LEU A 63 1.44 10.94 -5.28
CA LEU A 63 0.18 10.73 -6.02
C LEU A 63 -0.88 11.78 -5.67
N GLY A 64 -0.78 12.41 -4.50
CA GLY A 64 -1.72 13.44 -4.04
C GLY A 64 -2.95 12.92 -3.32
N ARG A 65 -3.03 11.64 -3.08
CA ARG A 65 -4.13 10.99 -2.36
C ARG A 65 -3.67 9.66 -1.75
N PRO A 66 -4.40 9.14 -0.74
CA PRO A 66 -4.14 7.78 -0.27
C PRO A 66 -4.53 6.74 -1.33
N ALA A 67 -4.00 5.54 -1.21
CA ALA A 67 -4.48 4.42 -2.00
C ALA A 67 -5.91 4.05 -1.57
N ARG A 68 -6.69 3.55 -2.50
CA ARG A 68 -8.02 3.02 -2.20
C ARG A 68 -7.92 1.53 -1.90
N PRO A 69 -8.77 1.00 -0.99
CA PRO A 69 -8.77 -0.44 -0.69
C PRO A 69 -8.88 -1.30 -1.94
N GLN A 70 -9.68 -0.88 -2.93
CA GLN A 70 -9.84 -1.62 -4.18
C GLN A 70 -8.54 -1.68 -4.98
N GLU A 71 -7.72 -0.63 -4.93
CA GLU A 71 -6.43 -0.62 -5.63
C GLU A 71 -5.47 -1.65 -5.04
N VAL A 72 -5.46 -1.79 -3.71
CA VAL A 72 -4.66 -2.82 -3.04
C VAL A 72 -5.18 -4.21 -3.40
N ALA A 73 -6.49 -4.39 -3.40
CA ALA A 73 -7.12 -5.65 -3.78
C ALA A 73 -6.83 -6.03 -5.23
N ASP A 74 -6.84 -5.06 -6.14
CA ASP A 74 -6.53 -5.29 -7.56
C ASP A 74 -5.08 -5.76 -7.74
N LEU A 75 -4.14 -5.15 -7.00
CA LEU A 75 -2.75 -5.59 -7.04
C LEU A 75 -2.60 -7.03 -6.54
N ILE A 76 -3.22 -7.35 -5.40
CA ILE A 76 -3.16 -8.70 -4.84
C ILE A 76 -3.78 -9.71 -5.80
N THR A 77 -4.92 -9.38 -6.38
CA THR A 77 -5.61 -10.24 -7.35
C THR A 77 -4.72 -10.53 -8.56
N PHE A 78 -4.02 -9.51 -9.08
CA PHE A 78 -3.07 -9.71 -10.16
C PHE A 78 -1.93 -10.62 -9.74
N LEU A 79 -1.33 -10.38 -8.57
CA LEU A 79 -0.14 -11.10 -8.10
C LEU A 79 -0.43 -12.59 -7.87
N VAL A 80 -1.64 -12.95 -7.44
CA VAL A 80 -2.02 -14.36 -7.24
C VAL A 80 -2.50 -15.02 -8.53
N SER A 81 -2.65 -14.26 -9.61
CA SER A 81 -3.15 -14.79 -10.87
C SER A 81 -2.04 -15.45 -11.68
N PRO A 82 -2.39 -16.33 -12.66
CA PRO A 82 -1.40 -16.90 -13.58
C PRO A 82 -0.63 -15.85 -14.40
N ARG A 83 -1.18 -14.64 -14.57
CA ARG A 83 -0.51 -13.55 -15.29
C ARG A 83 0.78 -13.11 -14.59
N ALA A 84 0.86 -13.30 -13.28
CA ALA A 84 2.04 -12.96 -12.49
C ALA A 84 2.90 -14.20 -12.22
N GLY A 85 2.78 -15.25 -13.02
CA GLY A 85 3.38 -16.56 -12.76
C GLY A 85 4.90 -16.56 -12.63
N ALA A 86 5.59 -15.60 -13.22
CA ALA A 86 7.04 -15.48 -13.14
C ALA A 86 7.52 -14.63 -11.95
N ILE A 87 6.60 -14.07 -11.15
CA ILE A 87 6.95 -13.16 -10.05
C ILE A 87 6.97 -13.94 -8.75
N SER A 88 8.12 -13.97 -8.08
CA SER A 88 8.28 -14.53 -6.74
C SER A 88 9.47 -13.88 -6.04
N GLY A 89 9.41 -13.81 -4.73
CA GLY A 89 10.50 -13.28 -3.93
C GLY A 89 10.63 -11.76 -3.98
N SER A 90 9.61 -11.04 -4.41
CA SER A 90 9.64 -9.59 -4.54
C SER A 90 8.64 -8.92 -3.60
N GLU A 91 8.92 -7.66 -3.28
CA GLU A 91 8.02 -6.80 -2.55
C GLU A 91 7.42 -5.78 -3.50
N HIS A 92 6.12 -5.55 -3.36
CA HIS A 92 5.37 -4.59 -4.16
C HIS A 92 4.84 -3.49 -3.27
N VAL A 93 5.39 -2.30 -3.43
CA VAL A 93 5.01 -1.12 -2.66
C VAL A 93 3.88 -0.40 -3.39
N ILE A 94 2.78 -0.15 -2.69
CA ILE A 94 1.64 0.59 -3.23
C ILE A 94 1.31 1.72 -2.26
N ASP A 95 2.03 2.83 -2.37
CA ASP A 95 2.00 3.94 -1.43
C ASP A 95 1.89 5.32 -2.10
N GLY A 96 1.53 5.34 -3.37
CA GLY A 96 1.44 6.59 -4.12
C GLY A 96 2.78 7.29 -4.31
N GLY A 97 3.89 6.56 -4.17
CA GLY A 97 5.23 7.11 -4.33
C GLY A 97 5.83 7.70 -3.04
N THR A 98 5.24 7.39 -1.88
CA THR A 98 5.69 7.97 -0.59
C THR A 98 7.10 7.53 -0.22
N VAL A 99 7.46 6.27 -0.49
CA VAL A 99 8.81 5.77 -0.20
C VAL A 99 9.80 6.36 -1.20
N PRO A 100 10.84 7.08 -0.73
CA PRO A 100 11.74 7.79 -1.63
C PRO A 100 12.75 6.88 -2.36
N THR A 101 12.90 5.63 -1.93
CA THR A 101 13.80 4.67 -2.57
C THR A 101 13.02 3.51 -3.16
N VAL A 102 13.49 3.03 -4.25
CA VAL A 102 12.89 1.85 -4.90
C VAL A 102 13.71 0.60 -4.64
#